data_020f574284fe4ceca6e2676c128d326d
#
_entry.id   020f574284fe4ceca6e2676c128d326d
#
_cell.length_a   1.000
_cell.length_b   1.000
_cell.length_c   1.000
_cell.angle_alpha   90.00
_cell.angle_beta   90.00
_cell.angle_gamma   90.00
#
_symmetry.space_group_name_H-M   'P 1'
#
loop_
_entity.id
_entity.type
_entity.pdbx_description
1 polymer ?
#
loop_
_entity_poly.entity_id
_entity_poly.type
_entity_poly.pdbx_seq_one_letter_code
_entity_poly.pdbx_strand_id
1 'polypeptide(L)'
;STLTFSADEAGRYFILISATNAGGTTEKEIRIDVFQLDIPTISIADANKGFKVLQGSELTITPIVDSFLETSYSWQINGEDISSELTCTLPTTELGEYQVRFATHNEDGDDEVTFKVEVCSPDQVDFNWTFLQTEYNMSAGRTIRIKPVDVNNALDAVYTWTVDNEQVQSGENDTYLFTSEQQGEHTVKVEMKNSYILATQTLKVNVCPPAGTYQRKISATSSASMNKVYEYLPAPGQFINENHNTTTMAEACTYAEERINQTAYVSLGGFGGYIIVGFDHSIVNDGDYNIAITGNAFDGSSEPGIVWVMQDENGDGLPNDTWYELRGSEYGKAETWQDYAVTYHKPTGIQLPTPWTDNHGQSGSIDYLGAFHRQDYYYPTWVKEKQYTLRGTRLK
;
A
#
# COMPACT_ATOMS: atom_id res chain seq x y z
N SER A 1 -35.76 51.49 -13.37
CA SER A 1 -35.61 50.40 -12.39
C SER A 1 -34.48 49.51 -12.84
N THR A 2 -33.65 49.09 -11.90
CA THR A 2 -32.54 48.13 -12.13
C THR A 2 -32.91 46.83 -11.45
N LEU A 3 -32.67 45.71 -12.15
CA LEU A 3 -32.81 44.37 -11.61
C LEU A 3 -31.39 43.78 -11.53
N THR A 4 -31.01 43.26 -10.35
CA THR A 4 -29.79 42.47 -10.17
C THR A 4 -30.18 40.99 -10.19
N PHE A 5 -29.52 40.21 -11.01
CA PHE A 5 -29.67 38.76 -11.08
C PHE A 5 -28.45 38.10 -10.45
N SER A 6 -28.67 37.06 -9.64
CA SER A 6 -27.64 36.12 -9.15
C SER A 6 -28.19 34.71 -9.21
N ALA A 7 -27.32 33.72 -9.45
CA ALA A 7 -27.68 32.32 -9.45
C ALA A 7 -26.57 31.53 -8.75
N ASP A 8 -26.96 30.58 -7.92
CA ASP A 8 -26.05 29.68 -7.17
C ASP A 8 -25.76 28.37 -7.92
N GLU A 9 -26.51 28.10 -9.01
CA GLU A 9 -26.35 26.90 -9.81
C GLU A 9 -26.15 27.24 -11.28
N ALA A 10 -25.32 26.48 -11.96
CA ALA A 10 -25.17 26.55 -13.41
C ALA A 10 -26.49 26.13 -14.10
N GLY A 11 -26.83 26.83 -15.16
CA GLY A 11 -28.09 26.53 -15.87
C GLY A 11 -28.55 27.66 -16.75
N ARG A 12 -29.68 27.44 -17.41
CA ARG A 12 -30.30 28.44 -18.26
C ARG A 12 -31.46 29.08 -17.54
N TYR A 13 -31.42 30.40 -17.39
CA TYR A 13 -32.41 31.21 -16.71
C TYR A 13 -33.08 32.15 -17.71
N PHE A 14 -34.37 32.41 -17.49
CA PHE A 14 -35.14 33.35 -18.32
C PHE A 14 -35.76 34.40 -17.41
N ILE A 15 -35.49 35.65 -17.73
CA ILE A 15 -36.07 36.80 -17.04
C ILE A 15 -37.11 37.41 -17.98
N LEU A 16 -38.37 37.40 -17.61
CA LEU A 16 -39.46 38.08 -18.32
C LEU A 16 -39.64 39.48 -17.74
N ILE A 17 -39.46 40.47 -18.58
CA ILE A 17 -39.68 41.87 -18.26
C ILE A 17 -41.00 42.28 -18.92
N SER A 18 -41.97 42.72 -18.10
CA SER A 18 -43.23 43.26 -18.57
C SER A 18 -43.35 44.73 -18.22
N ALA A 19 -43.83 45.54 -19.13
CA ALA A 19 -44.15 46.95 -18.94
C ALA A 19 -45.59 47.19 -19.38
N THR A 20 -46.40 47.70 -18.44
CA THR A 20 -47.82 47.94 -18.65
C THR A 20 -48.17 49.42 -18.46
N ASN A 21 -48.96 49.95 -19.37
CA ASN A 21 -49.59 51.27 -19.26
C ASN A 21 -51.05 51.24 -19.71
N ALA A 22 -51.70 52.38 -19.81
CA ALA A 22 -53.11 52.48 -20.22
C ALA A 22 -53.36 52.00 -21.69
N GLY A 23 -52.31 51.84 -22.49
CA GLY A 23 -52.39 51.35 -23.88
C GLY A 23 -52.10 49.88 -24.07
N GLY A 24 -51.70 49.15 -23.01
CA GLY A 24 -51.41 47.71 -23.04
C GLY A 24 -50.15 47.29 -22.32
N THR A 25 -49.81 45.99 -22.44
CA THR A 25 -48.62 45.37 -21.89
C THR A 25 -47.68 44.96 -22.99
N THR A 26 -46.38 45.22 -22.78
CA THR A 26 -45.30 44.74 -23.63
C THR A 26 -44.36 43.88 -22.76
N GLU A 27 -43.96 42.74 -23.31
CA GLU A 27 -43.09 41.78 -22.63
C GLU A 27 -41.79 41.56 -23.43
N LYS A 28 -40.72 41.34 -22.71
CA LYS A 28 -39.42 40.92 -23.31
C LYS A 28 -38.77 39.90 -22.41
N GLU A 29 -38.41 38.77 -22.98
CA GLU A 29 -37.64 37.75 -22.32
C GLU A 29 -36.11 37.98 -22.57
N ILE A 30 -35.35 37.82 -21.50
CA ILE A 30 -33.88 37.84 -21.53
C ILE A 30 -33.42 36.45 -21.04
N ARG A 31 -32.61 35.80 -21.87
CA ARG A 31 -31.95 34.55 -21.51
C ARG A 31 -30.60 34.87 -20.87
N ILE A 32 -30.32 34.20 -19.75
CA ILE A 32 -29.06 34.21 -19.06
C ILE A 32 -28.58 32.78 -18.95
N ASP A 33 -27.43 32.45 -19.51
CA ASP A 33 -26.79 31.18 -19.34
C ASP A 33 -25.69 31.34 -18.24
N VAL A 34 -25.83 30.61 -17.15
CA VAL A 34 -24.88 30.56 -16.05
C VAL A 34 -24.09 29.26 -16.17
N PHE A 35 -22.79 29.38 -16.27
CA PHE A 35 -21.88 28.26 -16.45
C PHE A 35 -21.24 27.89 -15.11
N GLN A 36 -20.92 26.61 -14.95
CA GLN A 36 -20.09 26.16 -13.84
C GLN A 36 -18.66 26.60 -14.11
N LEU A 37 -17.96 27.08 -13.08
CA LEU A 37 -16.56 27.42 -13.20
C LEU A 37 -15.72 26.16 -13.46
N ASP A 38 -14.78 26.27 -14.35
CA ASP A 38 -13.77 25.27 -14.68
C ASP A 38 -12.42 25.70 -14.08
N ILE A 39 -12.36 25.76 -12.74
CA ILE A 39 -11.11 26.06 -12.04
C ILE A 39 -10.15 24.91 -12.29
N PRO A 40 -8.92 25.15 -12.77
CA PRO A 40 -7.97 24.10 -13.05
C PRO A 40 -7.60 23.34 -11.77
N THR A 41 -7.33 22.04 -11.87
CA THR A 41 -6.83 21.23 -10.77
C THR A 41 -5.51 20.57 -11.14
N ILE A 42 -4.57 20.55 -10.20
CA ILE A 42 -3.21 20.08 -10.40
C ILE A 42 -2.99 18.76 -9.68
N SER A 43 -2.33 17.80 -10.37
CA SER A 43 -1.76 16.61 -9.77
C SER A 43 -0.30 16.43 -10.18
N ILE A 44 0.59 16.33 -9.20
CA ILE A 44 2.00 16.01 -9.42
C ILE A 44 2.32 14.76 -8.58
N ALA A 45 2.75 13.70 -9.24
CA ALA A 45 3.14 12.47 -8.57
C ALA A 45 4.26 12.74 -7.55
N ASP A 46 4.13 12.16 -6.35
CA ASP A 46 5.09 12.26 -5.25
C ASP A 46 5.40 13.68 -4.72
N ALA A 47 4.69 14.74 -5.16
CA ALA A 47 4.91 16.10 -4.68
C ALA A 47 4.82 16.21 -3.13
N ASN A 48 3.94 15.44 -2.51
CA ASN A 48 3.77 15.40 -1.05
C ASN A 48 4.96 14.81 -0.29
N LYS A 49 5.79 13.98 -0.95
CA LYS A 49 7.02 13.40 -0.40
C LYS A 49 8.24 14.28 -0.65
N GLY A 50 8.16 15.18 -1.66
CA GLY A 50 9.29 15.91 -2.20
C GLY A 50 10.19 15.02 -3.08
N PHE A 51 11.18 15.65 -3.69
CA PHE A 51 12.11 14.99 -4.60
C PHE A 51 13.53 15.09 -4.05
N LYS A 52 14.30 14.00 -4.17
CA LYS A 52 15.72 13.99 -3.91
C LYS A 52 16.46 13.65 -5.20
N VAL A 53 17.42 14.47 -5.58
CA VAL A 53 18.18 14.28 -6.82
C VAL A 53 19.66 14.52 -6.60
N LEU A 54 20.51 13.89 -7.41
CA LEU A 54 21.93 14.17 -7.43
C LEU A 54 22.23 15.50 -8.11
N GLN A 55 23.23 16.20 -7.58
CA GLN A 55 23.80 17.37 -8.23
C GLN A 55 24.18 17.06 -9.68
N GLY A 56 23.67 17.87 -10.60
CA GLY A 56 23.93 17.74 -12.04
C GLY A 56 23.07 16.67 -12.75
N SER A 57 22.17 15.98 -12.05
CA SER A 57 21.17 15.11 -12.70
C SER A 57 20.03 15.92 -13.28
N GLU A 58 19.34 15.37 -14.27
CA GLU A 58 18.13 15.97 -14.84
C GLU A 58 16.90 15.59 -13.98
N LEU A 59 16.11 16.59 -13.59
CA LEU A 59 14.82 16.41 -12.95
C LEU A 59 13.75 17.13 -13.76
N THR A 60 13.03 16.40 -14.58
CA THR A 60 11.93 16.93 -15.39
C THR A 60 10.59 16.52 -14.79
N ILE A 61 9.72 17.47 -14.55
CA ILE A 61 8.39 17.24 -13.97
C ILE A 61 7.33 17.71 -14.98
N THR A 62 6.35 16.83 -15.22
CA THR A 62 5.17 17.13 -16.03
C THR A 62 3.93 16.96 -15.16
N PRO A 63 3.31 18.04 -14.68
CA PRO A 63 2.05 17.98 -13.96
C PRO A 63 0.91 17.45 -14.82
N ILE A 64 -0.07 16.84 -14.21
CA ILE A 64 -1.38 16.62 -14.82
C ILE A 64 -2.25 17.79 -14.41
N VAL A 65 -2.78 18.51 -15.37
CA VAL A 65 -3.72 19.61 -15.16
C VAL A 65 -5.05 19.24 -15.82
N ASP A 66 -6.12 19.25 -15.02
CA ASP A 66 -7.48 19.00 -15.49
C ASP A 66 -8.21 20.35 -15.60
N SER A 67 -8.51 20.76 -16.83
CA SER A 67 -9.28 21.95 -17.21
C SER A 67 -9.67 21.85 -18.67
N PHE A 68 -10.87 22.34 -19.03
CA PHE A 68 -11.35 22.44 -20.41
C PHE A 68 -11.02 23.79 -21.04
N LEU A 69 -10.66 24.77 -20.22
CA LEU A 69 -10.31 26.13 -20.67
C LEU A 69 -8.83 26.24 -20.98
N GLU A 70 -8.49 27.22 -21.78
CA GLU A 70 -7.10 27.57 -22.05
C GLU A 70 -6.43 27.98 -20.73
N THR A 71 -5.38 27.26 -20.36
CA THR A 71 -4.73 27.38 -19.06
C THR A 71 -3.28 27.80 -19.23
N SER A 72 -2.87 28.81 -18.50
CA SER A 72 -1.47 29.25 -18.40
C SER A 72 -0.79 28.63 -17.19
N TYR A 73 0.53 28.50 -17.25
CA TYR A 73 1.36 27.85 -16.24
C TYR A 73 2.46 28.77 -15.75
N SER A 74 2.90 28.54 -14.52
CA SER A 74 4.04 29.24 -13.93
C SER A 74 4.79 28.31 -12.98
N TRP A 75 6.11 28.23 -13.17
CA TRP A 75 7.03 27.55 -12.27
C TRP A 75 7.90 28.54 -11.54
N GLN A 76 8.05 28.34 -10.25
CA GLN A 76 8.94 29.15 -9.41
C GLN A 76 9.83 28.25 -8.55
N ILE A 77 11.07 28.69 -8.35
CA ILE A 77 12.01 28.13 -7.36
C ILE A 77 12.35 29.25 -6.38
N ASN A 78 12.09 28.99 -5.08
CA ASN A 78 12.32 29.96 -4.01
C ASN A 78 11.69 31.35 -4.28
N GLY A 79 10.58 31.39 -5.04
CA GLY A 79 9.84 32.59 -5.41
C GLY A 79 10.33 33.28 -6.70
N GLU A 80 11.34 32.75 -7.38
CA GLU A 80 11.80 33.26 -8.67
C GLU A 80 11.20 32.44 -9.82
N ASP A 81 10.68 33.11 -10.85
CA ASP A 81 10.08 32.48 -12.03
C ASP A 81 11.15 31.81 -12.89
N ILE A 82 10.91 30.55 -13.29
CA ILE A 82 11.84 29.77 -14.09
C ILE A 82 11.26 29.26 -15.40
N SER A 83 9.94 29.05 -15.50
CA SER A 83 9.28 28.54 -16.70
C SER A 83 7.79 28.90 -16.72
N SER A 84 7.21 29.01 -17.92
CA SER A 84 5.77 29.11 -18.17
C SER A 84 5.22 27.92 -18.95
N GLU A 85 5.99 26.87 -19.14
CA GLU A 85 5.57 25.66 -19.86
C GLU A 85 4.94 24.66 -18.89
N LEU A 86 4.11 23.74 -19.40
CA LEU A 86 3.52 22.67 -18.57
C LEU A 86 4.61 21.77 -17.97
N THR A 87 5.59 21.39 -18.79
CA THR A 87 6.72 20.58 -18.36
C THR A 87 7.91 21.47 -18.02
N CYS A 88 8.55 21.22 -16.88
CA CYS A 88 9.74 21.96 -16.48
C CYS A 88 10.86 21.02 -16.07
N THR A 89 12.07 21.29 -16.60
CA THR A 89 13.32 20.70 -16.12
C THR A 89 13.92 21.63 -15.07
N LEU A 90 13.99 21.15 -13.85
CA LEU A 90 14.49 21.93 -12.71
C LEU A 90 16.03 21.97 -12.69
N PRO A 91 16.65 23.11 -12.31
CA PRO A 91 18.10 23.20 -12.17
C PRO A 91 18.55 22.38 -10.95
N THR A 92 19.56 21.55 -11.12
CA THR A 92 20.16 20.69 -10.09
C THR A 92 21.65 20.92 -9.92
N THR A 93 22.14 22.08 -10.31
CA THR A 93 23.59 22.38 -10.35
C THR A 93 24.19 22.69 -8.96
N GLU A 94 23.36 23.18 -8.04
CA GLU A 94 23.80 23.57 -6.71
C GLU A 94 23.17 22.69 -5.64
N LEU A 95 23.95 22.30 -4.64
CA LEU A 95 23.45 21.53 -3.49
C LEU A 95 22.51 22.39 -2.63
N GLY A 96 21.46 21.79 -2.12
CA GLY A 96 20.55 22.47 -1.18
C GLY A 96 19.11 22.03 -1.31
N GLU A 97 18.26 22.63 -0.46
CA GLU A 97 16.82 22.42 -0.47
C GLU A 97 16.15 23.61 -1.17
N TYR A 98 15.27 23.29 -2.11
CA TYR A 98 14.55 24.25 -2.93
C TYR A 98 13.04 24.09 -2.69
N GLN A 99 12.35 25.21 -2.54
CA GLN A 99 10.89 25.26 -2.54
C GLN A 99 10.45 25.49 -3.99
N VAL A 100 9.78 24.53 -4.57
CA VAL A 100 9.25 24.61 -5.95
C VAL A 100 7.75 24.84 -5.88
N ARG A 101 7.27 25.82 -6.63
CA ARG A 101 5.85 26.12 -6.81
C ARG A 101 5.49 25.97 -8.29
N PHE A 102 4.46 25.20 -8.57
CA PHE A 102 3.77 25.18 -9.87
C PHE A 102 2.37 25.76 -9.68
N ALA A 103 2.01 26.70 -10.50
CA ALA A 103 0.69 27.33 -10.50
C ALA A 103 0.07 27.32 -11.88
N THR A 104 -1.25 27.25 -11.92
CA THR A 104 -2.08 27.30 -13.12
C THR A 104 -3.10 28.42 -12.98
N HIS A 105 -3.47 29.02 -14.12
CA HIS A 105 -4.48 30.06 -14.17
C HIS A 105 -5.28 29.94 -15.48
N ASN A 106 -6.60 30.03 -15.37
CA ASN A 106 -7.52 30.25 -16.49
C ASN A 106 -8.51 31.39 -16.13
N GLU A 107 -9.49 31.66 -16.99
CA GLU A 107 -10.44 32.73 -16.76
C GLU A 107 -11.39 32.50 -15.57
N ASP A 108 -11.51 31.27 -15.12
CA ASP A 108 -12.40 30.86 -14.01
C ASP A 108 -11.67 30.77 -12.65
N GLY A 109 -10.35 30.67 -12.65
CA GLY A 109 -9.59 30.66 -11.39
C GLY A 109 -8.16 30.11 -11.48
N ASP A 110 -7.61 29.85 -10.29
CA ASP A 110 -6.23 29.43 -10.09
C ASP A 110 -6.16 28.17 -9.25
N ASP A 111 -5.11 27.39 -9.46
CA ASP A 111 -4.66 26.33 -8.53
C ASP A 111 -3.14 26.33 -8.43
N GLU A 112 -2.60 25.86 -7.31
CA GLU A 112 -1.17 25.79 -7.09
C GLU A 112 -0.76 24.60 -6.23
N VAL A 113 0.40 24.04 -6.54
CA VAL A 113 1.06 23.00 -5.74
C VAL A 113 2.47 23.45 -5.42
N THR A 114 2.84 23.28 -4.15
CA THR A 114 4.18 23.58 -3.66
C THR A 114 4.81 22.32 -3.07
N PHE A 115 6.06 22.05 -3.42
CA PHE A 115 6.81 20.89 -2.96
C PHE A 115 8.30 21.22 -2.81
N LYS A 116 9.02 20.30 -2.15
CA LYS A 116 10.45 20.44 -1.90
C LYS A 116 11.25 19.62 -2.91
N VAL A 117 12.41 20.15 -3.32
CA VAL A 117 13.44 19.45 -4.05
C VAL A 117 14.74 19.57 -3.29
N GLU A 118 15.34 18.45 -2.90
CA GLU A 118 16.65 18.37 -2.28
C GLU A 118 17.66 17.91 -3.33
N VAL A 119 18.60 18.80 -3.66
CA VAL A 119 19.76 18.47 -4.51
C VAL A 119 20.92 18.09 -3.60
N CYS A 120 21.35 16.83 -3.70
CA CYS A 120 22.36 16.27 -2.81
C CYS A 120 23.55 15.69 -3.59
N SER A 121 24.67 15.49 -2.88
CA SER A 121 25.81 14.76 -3.44
C SER A 121 25.54 13.24 -3.45
N PRO A 122 26.27 12.43 -4.25
CA PRO A 122 26.04 10.99 -4.36
C PRO A 122 26.04 10.22 -3.06
N ASP A 123 26.77 10.69 -2.07
CA ASP A 123 26.89 10.13 -0.73
C ASP A 123 25.74 10.50 0.22
N GLN A 124 24.87 11.41 -0.21
CA GLN A 124 23.72 11.91 0.56
C GLN A 124 22.37 11.37 0.08
N VAL A 125 22.33 10.61 -1.04
CA VAL A 125 21.06 10.01 -1.52
C VAL A 125 20.75 8.81 -0.67
N ASP A 126 19.73 8.94 0.17
CA ASP A 126 19.18 7.81 0.92
C ASP A 126 18.29 6.99 -0.01
N PHE A 127 18.80 5.82 -0.41
CA PHE A 127 18.07 4.84 -1.19
C PHE A 127 17.81 3.60 -0.35
N ASN A 128 16.57 3.19 -0.32
CA ASN A 128 16.14 1.96 0.32
C ASN A 128 15.22 1.17 -0.60
N TRP A 129 15.43 -0.11 -0.64
CA TRP A 129 14.46 -1.08 -1.09
C TRP A 129 14.47 -2.32 -0.19
N THR A 130 13.34 -2.97 -0.05
CA THR A 130 13.18 -4.16 0.77
C THR A 130 12.58 -5.25 -0.09
N PHE A 131 12.96 -6.50 0.15
CA PHE A 131 12.29 -7.68 -0.38
C PHE A 131 11.63 -8.42 0.78
N LEU A 132 10.43 -8.96 0.58
CA LEU A 132 9.73 -9.72 1.62
C LEU A 132 10.52 -10.94 2.05
N GLN A 133 11.22 -11.55 1.09
CA GLN A 133 12.10 -12.71 1.30
C GLN A 133 13.34 -12.54 0.43
N THR A 134 14.45 -13.07 0.89
CA THR A 134 15.69 -13.19 0.11
C THR A 134 15.96 -14.64 -0.31
N GLU A 135 15.20 -15.57 0.24
CA GLU A 135 15.22 -16.99 -0.06
C GLU A 135 13.79 -17.48 -0.30
N TYR A 136 13.57 -18.20 -1.38
CA TYR A 136 12.28 -18.77 -1.77
C TYR A 136 12.43 -20.28 -1.97
N ASN A 137 11.45 -21.06 -1.46
CA ASN A 137 11.26 -22.46 -1.86
C ASN A 137 10.02 -22.53 -2.72
N MET A 138 10.09 -23.22 -3.84
CA MET A 138 8.97 -23.42 -4.75
C MET A 138 9.05 -24.75 -5.45
N SER A 139 7.92 -25.39 -5.73
CA SER A 139 7.89 -26.62 -6.51
C SER A 139 8.20 -26.37 -7.98
N ALA A 140 8.90 -27.32 -8.61
CA ALA A 140 9.16 -27.30 -10.05
C ALA A 140 7.85 -27.10 -10.85
N GLY A 141 7.92 -26.28 -11.89
CA GLY A 141 6.80 -25.93 -12.77
C GLY A 141 5.84 -24.88 -12.22
N ARG A 142 6.03 -24.40 -11.00
CA ARG A 142 5.25 -23.28 -10.46
C ARG A 142 5.86 -21.94 -10.86
N THR A 143 5.12 -20.88 -10.61
CA THR A 143 5.58 -19.50 -10.83
C THR A 143 5.46 -18.72 -9.54
N ILE A 144 6.52 -18.03 -9.16
CA ILE A 144 6.53 -17.07 -8.06
C ILE A 144 6.74 -15.66 -8.57
N ARG A 145 6.15 -14.69 -7.88
CA ARG A 145 6.31 -13.27 -8.16
C ARG A 145 7.34 -12.68 -7.21
N ILE A 146 8.42 -12.16 -7.77
CA ILE A 146 9.48 -11.51 -7.01
C ILE A 146 9.47 -10.02 -7.36
N LYS A 147 9.37 -9.17 -6.35
CA LYS A 147 9.48 -7.71 -6.50
C LYS A 147 10.02 -7.06 -5.24
N PRO A 148 10.65 -5.91 -5.36
CA PRO A 148 10.93 -5.08 -4.19
C PRO A 148 9.63 -4.51 -3.60
N VAL A 149 9.67 -4.24 -2.32
CA VAL A 149 8.66 -3.47 -1.58
C VAL A 149 9.36 -2.30 -0.88
N ASP A 150 8.65 -1.23 -0.53
CA ASP A 150 9.23 -0.03 0.09
C ASP A 150 10.41 0.57 -0.69
N VAL A 151 10.24 0.73 -1.99
CA VAL A 151 11.25 1.40 -2.82
C VAL A 151 11.09 2.91 -2.70
N ASN A 152 12.15 3.61 -2.34
CA ASN A 152 12.21 5.07 -2.39
C ASN A 152 13.19 5.55 -3.45
N ASN A 153 13.06 6.79 -3.88
CA ASN A 153 13.95 7.46 -4.83
C ASN A 153 14.19 6.68 -6.15
N ALA A 154 13.20 5.91 -6.60
CA ALA A 154 13.27 5.05 -7.78
C ALA A 154 12.62 5.68 -9.04
N LEU A 155 12.51 7.02 -9.10
CA LEU A 155 11.98 7.70 -10.29
C LEU A 155 12.79 7.33 -11.54
N ASP A 156 12.11 7.00 -12.64
CA ASP A 156 12.68 6.57 -13.92
C ASP A 156 13.65 5.38 -13.81
N ALA A 157 13.43 4.51 -12.82
CA ALA A 157 14.28 3.36 -12.62
C ALA A 157 14.08 2.29 -13.69
N VAL A 158 15.18 1.73 -14.15
CA VAL A 158 15.20 0.52 -14.98
C VAL A 158 15.65 -0.64 -14.11
N TYR A 159 14.84 -1.70 -14.10
CA TYR A 159 15.12 -2.95 -13.39
C TYR A 159 15.65 -3.98 -14.37
N THR A 160 16.84 -4.51 -14.11
CA THR A 160 17.43 -5.59 -14.90
C THR A 160 17.50 -6.85 -14.05
N TRP A 161 16.76 -7.88 -14.47
CA TRP A 161 16.70 -9.17 -13.81
C TRP A 161 17.59 -10.17 -14.51
N THR A 162 18.35 -10.92 -13.72
CA THR A 162 19.29 -11.94 -14.18
C THR A 162 19.04 -13.22 -13.38
N VAL A 163 18.93 -14.35 -14.06
CA VAL A 163 18.83 -15.68 -13.45
C VAL A 163 20.05 -16.48 -13.86
N ASP A 164 20.78 -17.03 -12.89
CA ASP A 164 21.99 -17.84 -13.11
C ASP A 164 22.99 -17.20 -14.07
N ASN A 165 23.14 -15.87 -13.96
CA ASN A 165 23.98 -15.00 -14.79
C ASN A 165 23.45 -14.72 -16.21
N GLU A 166 22.25 -15.18 -16.58
CA GLU A 166 21.61 -14.82 -17.84
C GLU A 166 20.56 -13.73 -17.62
N GLN A 167 20.62 -12.63 -18.40
CA GLN A 167 19.62 -11.58 -18.33
C GLN A 167 18.28 -12.08 -18.88
N VAL A 168 17.23 -11.99 -18.08
CA VAL A 168 15.89 -12.51 -18.40
C VAL A 168 14.86 -11.40 -18.62
N GLN A 169 15.05 -10.22 -18.02
CA GLN A 169 14.15 -9.07 -18.16
C GLN A 169 14.92 -7.77 -17.96
N SER A 170 14.53 -6.72 -18.68
CA SER A 170 14.98 -5.34 -18.41
C SER A 170 13.90 -4.35 -18.82
N GLY A 171 13.69 -3.30 -18.01
CA GLY A 171 12.71 -2.25 -18.25
C GLY A 171 12.19 -1.62 -16.95
N GLU A 172 11.13 -0.86 -17.03
CA GLU A 172 10.53 -0.13 -15.90
C GLU A 172 9.75 -1.05 -14.92
N ASN A 173 9.44 -2.28 -15.35
CA ASN A 173 8.71 -3.21 -14.50
C ASN A 173 9.61 -3.77 -13.39
N ASP A 174 9.28 -3.42 -12.15
CA ASP A 174 9.95 -3.87 -10.93
C ASP A 174 9.69 -5.34 -10.56
N THR A 175 8.74 -5.98 -11.24
CA THR A 175 8.26 -7.34 -10.93
C THR A 175 8.82 -8.36 -11.91
N TYR A 176 9.39 -9.43 -11.39
CA TYR A 176 9.81 -10.60 -12.15
C TYR A 176 9.01 -11.84 -11.77
N LEU A 177 8.53 -12.58 -12.76
CA LEU A 177 7.85 -13.86 -12.61
C LEU A 177 8.86 -14.99 -12.86
N PHE A 178 9.37 -15.55 -11.78
CA PHE A 178 10.31 -16.67 -11.87
C PHE A 178 9.55 -18.00 -12.03
N THR A 179 9.99 -18.84 -12.96
CA THR A 179 9.52 -20.21 -13.14
C THR A 179 10.67 -21.09 -13.59
N SER A 180 10.72 -22.34 -13.13
CA SER A 180 11.71 -23.35 -13.55
C SER A 180 11.17 -24.75 -13.34
N GLU A 181 11.48 -25.63 -14.28
CA GLU A 181 11.34 -27.10 -14.12
C GLU A 181 12.62 -27.76 -13.58
N GLN A 182 13.73 -27.05 -13.64
CA GLN A 182 15.03 -27.55 -13.18
C GLN A 182 15.12 -27.41 -11.67
N GLN A 183 15.18 -28.55 -10.98
CA GLN A 183 15.34 -28.60 -9.54
C GLN A 183 16.77 -28.17 -9.13
N GLY A 184 16.84 -27.53 -7.96
CA GLY A 184 18.09 -27.05 -7.38
C GLY A 184 18.03 -25.56 -7.04
N GLU A 185 19.17 -25.04 -6.63
CA GLU A 185 19.33 -23.65 -6.26
C GLU A 185 19.57 -22.79 -7.51
N HIS A 186 18.77 -21.74 -7.66
CA HIS A 186 18.90 -20.70 -8.67
C HIS A 186 19.22 -19.37 -8.00
N THR A 187 20.09 -18.60 -8.63
CA THR A 187 20.40 -17.24 -8.20
C THR A 187 19.62 -16.24 -9.04
N VAL A 188 18.77 -15.46 -8.40
CA VAL A 188 18.04 -14.36 -9.04
C VAL A 188 18.66 -13.04 -8.58
N LYS A 189 19.18 -12.27 -9.52
CA LYS A 189 19.77 -10.96 -9.25
C LYS A 189 18.90 -9.90 -9.89
N VAL A 190 18.58 -8.84 -9.15
CA VAL A 190 17.99 -7.63 -9.71
C VAL A 190 18.96 -6.46 -9.53
N GLU A 191 19.11 -5.71 -10.58
CA GLU A 191 19.81 -4.42 -10.59
C GLU A 191 18.78 -3.34 -10.91
N MET A 192 18.65 -2.36 -10.03
CA MET A 192 17.88 -1.16 -10.26
C MET A 192 18.83 0.00 -10.54
N LYS A 193 18.58 0.69 -11.63
CA LYS A 193 19.38 1.84 -12.06
C LYS A 193 18.49 2.98 -12.52
N ASN A 194 18.80 4.17 -12.05
CA ASN A 194 18.30 5.43 -12.62
C ASN A 194 19.49 6.41 -12.78
N SER A 195 19.21 7.69 -13.00
CA SER A 195 20.26 8.69 -13.24
C SER A 195 21.21 8.90 -12.05
N TYR A 196 20.85 8.49 -10.86
CA TYR A 196 21.62 8.79 -9.63
C TYR A 196 21.84 7.59 -8.69
N ILE A 197 21.16 6.46 -8.92
CA ILE A 197 21.29 5.26 -8.08
C ILE A 197 21.59 4.04 -8.95
N LEU A 198 22.51 3.23 -8.45
CA LEU A 198 22.71 1.85 -8.90
C LEU A 198 22.63 0.96 -7.67
N ALA A 199 21.59 0.18 -7.55
CA ALA A 199 21.39 -0.76 -6.45
C ALA A 199 21.24 -2.18 -6.98
N THR A 200 21.75 -3.13 -6.23
CA THR A 200 21.72 -4.55 -6.60
C THR A 200 21.23 -5.38 -5.42
N GLN A 201 20.34 -6.33 -5.68
CA GLN A 201 19.95 -7.36 -4.73
C GLN A 201 20.11 -8.74 -5.36
N THR A 202 20.65 -9.66 -4.59
CA THR A 202 20.71 -11.08 -4.96
C THR A 202 19.77 -11.86 -4.07
N LEU A 203 18.96 -12.71 -4.69
CA LEU A 203 17.97 -13.57 -4.09
C LEU A 203 18.27 -15.01 -4.46
N LYS A 204 17.86 -15.93 -3.61
CA LYS A 204 18.00 -17.37 -3.84
C LYS A 204 16.62 -17.97 -4.08
N VAL A 205 16.48 -18.81 -5.09
CA VAL A 205 15.28 -19.60 -5.33
C VAL A 205 15.67 -21.08 -5.35
N ASN A 206 15.18 -21.83 -4.39
CA ASN A 206 15.35 -23.27 -4.33
C ASN A 206 14.14 -23.92 -5.01
N VAL A 207 14.35 -24.50 -6.20
CA VAL A 207 13.34 -25.24 -6.93
C VAL A 207 13.31 -26.67 -6.40
N CYS A 208 12.29 -26.96 -5.63
CA CYS A 208 12.00 -28.22 -4.98
C CYS A 208 11.36 -29.22 -5.95
N PRO A 209 11.21 -30.50 -5.56
CA PRO A 209 10.45 -31.47 -6.38
C PRO A 209 9.05 -30.99 -6.73
N PRO A 210 8.39 -31.59 -7.73
CA PRO A 210 7.03 -31.21 -8.14
C PRO A 210 6.04 -31.19 -6.99
N ALA A 211 5.07 -30.28 -7.06
CA ALA A 211 4.03 -30.09 -6.06
C ALA A 211 3.35 -31.42 -5.66
N GLY A 212 3.13 -31.61 -4.35
CA GLY A 212 2.55 -32.84 -3.81
C GLY A 212 3.55 -33.97 -3.51
N THR A 213 4.83 -33.80 -3.82
CA THR A 213 5.86 -34.80 -3.49
C THR A 213 5.89 -35.11 -1.99
N TYR A 214 5.77 -34.10 -1.14
CA TYR A 214 5.79 -34.22 0.31
C TYR A 214 4.40 -34.23 0.95
N GLN A 215 3.38 -34.62 0.18
CA GLN A 215 2.00 -34.73 0.67
C GLN A 215 1.92 -35.67 1.87
N ARG A 216 1.45 -35.17 3.00
CA ARG A 216 1.15 -35.95 4.22
C ARG A 216 -0.26 -36.52 4.10
N LYS A 217 -0.37 -37.85 4.07
CA LYS A 217 -1.66 -38.53 3.91
C LYS A 217 -2.50 -38.44 5.19
N ILE A 218 -3.81 -38.29 5.03
CA ILE A 218 -4.76 -38.44 6.11
C ILE A 218 -4.70 -39.85 6.69
N SER A 219 -4.81 -39.97 8.00
CA SER A 219 -4.83 -41.22 8.76
C SER A 219 -6.05 -41.28 9.67
N ALA A 220 -6.28 -42.41 10.31
CA ALA A 220 -7.38 -42.56 11.27
C ALA A 220 -7.26 -41.67 12.51
N THR A 221 -6.07 -41.11 12.77
CA THR A 221 -5.80 -40.22 13.89
C THR A 221 -5.67 -38.76 13.49
N SER A 222 -5.83 -38.45 12.19
CA SER A 222 -5.75 -37.08 11.69
C SER A 222 -6.93 -36.24 12.19
N SER A 223 -6.62 -34.99 12.55
CA SER A 223 -7.60 -34.02 13.04
C SER A 223 -8.19 -33.21 11.89
N ALA A 224 -9.49 -33.01 11.90
CA ALA A 224 -10.15 -32.06 11.00
C ALA A 224 -9.86 -30.59 11.37
N SER A 225 -9.33 -30.33 12.57
CA SER A 225 -8.95 -29.01 13.05
C SER A 225 -7.45 -28.80 12.91
N MET A 226 -7.03 -27.53 12.89
CA MET A 226 -5.62 -27.18 13.00
C MET A 226 -5.03 -27.84 14.28
N ASN A 227 -3.77 -28.20 14.24
CA ASN A 227 -3.11 -28.86 15.37
C ASN A 227 -1.87 -28.13 15.87
N LYS A 228 -1.46 -27.06 15.20
CA LYS A 228 -0.30 -26.28 15.59
C LYS A 228 -0.43 -24.82 15.19
N VAL A 229 0.06 -23.92 16.04
CA VAL A 229 0.32 -22.52 15.73
C VAL A 229 1.83 -22.34 15.60
N TYR A 230 2.28 -21.93 14.43
CA TYR A 230 3.70 -21.67 14.14
C TYR A 230 4.11 -20.25 14.47
N GLU A 231 3.21 -19.31 14.23
CA GLU A 231 3.44 -17.90 14.53
C GLU A 231 2.10 -17.22 14.85
N TYR A 232 2.14 -16.31 15.82
CA TYR A 232 1.00 -15.46 16.17
C TYR A 232 1.51 -14.03 16.39
N LEU A 233 1.32 -13.20 15.38
CA LEU A 233 1.74 -11.81 15.37
C LEU A 233 0.57 -10.87 15.05
N PRO A 234 -0.25 -10.53 16.04
CA PRO A 234 -1.33 -9.58 15.86
C PRO A 234 -0.80 -8.16 15.70
N ALA A 235 -1.58 -7.31 15.02
CA ALA A 235 -1.42 -5.86 15.14
C ALA A 235 -1.89 -5.38 16.52
N PRO A 236 -1.50 -4.18 16.96
CA PRO A 236 -2.03 -3.59 18.17
C PRO A 236 -3.56 -3.47 18.13
N GLY A 237 -4.22 -3.71 19.28
CA GLY A 237 -5.66 -3.65 19.37
C GLY A 237 -6.17 -3.86 20.78
N GLN A 238 -7.42 -3.50 21.03
CA GLN A 238 -8.03 -3.51 22.38
C GLN A 238 -8.10 -4.89 23.03
N PHE A 239 -8.07 -5.99 22.28
CA PHE A 239 -8.10 -7.34 22.80
C PHE A 239 -6.70 -7.99 22.89
N ILE A 240 -5.64 -7.27 22.53
CA ILE A 240 -4.27 -7.76 22.63
C ILE A 240 -3.78 -7.61 24.05
N ASN A 241 -3.12 -8.65 24.59
CA ASN A 241 -2.65 -8.75 25.99
C ASN A 241 -3.76 -8.73 27.05
N GLU A 242 -5.04 -8.86 26.68
CA GLU A 242 -6.13 -8.68 27.64
C GLU A 242 -6.26 -9.86 28.63
N ASN A 243 -6.09 -11.09 28.16
CA ASN A 243 -6.36 -12.29 28.93
C ASN A 243 -5.13 -13.20 29.12
N HIS A 244 -3.94 -12.68 28.86
CA HIS A 244 -2.71 -13.45 28.94
C HIS A 244 -1.49 -12.56 29.18
N ASN A 245 -0.44 -13.15 29.75
CA ASN A 245 0.83 -12.48 30.07
C ASN A 245 1.97 -13.12 29.29
N THR A 246 1.83 -13.23 27.97
CA THR A 246 2.87 -13.81 27.10
C THR A 246 3.98 -12.80 26.87
N THR A 247 5.21 -13.25 26.88
CA THR A 247 6.40 -12.41 26.72
C THR A 247 7.33 -12.88 25.60
N THR A 248 7.04 -14.05 25.04
CA THR A 248 7.79 -14.66 23.94
C THR A 248 6.83 -15.14 22.85
N MET A 249 7.32 -15.27 21.61
CA MET A 249 6.56 -15.81 20.49
C MET A 249 6.08 -17.25 20.80
N ALA A 250 6.92 -18.07 21.42
CA ALA A 250 6.54 -19.43 21.77
C ALA A 250 5.35 -19.49 22.75
N GLU A 251 5.34 -18.62 23.78
CA GLU A 251 4.19 -18.49 24.69
C GLU A 251 2.94 -17.97 23.97
N ALA A 252 3.10 -17.02 23.07
CA ALA A 252 2.00 -16.46 22.26
C ALA A 252 1.39 -17.53 21.34
N CYS A 253 2.21 -18.35 20.69
CA CYS A 253 1.74 -19.49 19.89
C CYS A 253 1.01 -20.53 20.73
N THR A 254 1.54 -20.88 21.93
CA THR A 254 0.89 -21.82 22.87
C THR A 254 -0.48 -21.28 23.31
N TYR A 255 -0.55 -20.01 23.69
CA TYR A 255 -1.81 -19.35 24.05
C TYR A 255 -2.83 -19.42 22.89
N ALA A 256 -2.41 -19.05 21.68
CA ALA A 256 -3.30 -19.05 20.52
C ALA A 256 -3.79 -20.48 20.19
N GLU A 257 -2.91 -21.49 20.27
CA GLU A 257 -3.23 -22.89 20.03
C GLU A 257 -4.25 -23.43 21.05
N GLU A 258 -4.05 -23.15 22.33
CA GLU A 258 -4.98 -23.52 23.40
C GLU A 258 -6.36 -22.88 23.22
N ARG A 259 -6.41 -21.58 22.86
CA ARG A 259 -7.65 -20.84 22.64
C ARG A 259 -8.44 -21.44 21.47
N ILE A 260 -7.81 -21.66 20.34
CA ILE A 260 -8.48 -22.19 19.14
C ILE A 260 -8.95 -23.62 19.37
N ASN A 261 -8.16 -24.46 20.04
CA ASN A 261 -8.54 -25.83 20.37
C ASN A 261 -9.71 -25.90 21.38
N GLN A 262 -9.94 -24.84 22.14
CA GLN A 262 -11.10 -24.70 23.03
C GLN A 262 -12.31 -24.04 22.34
N THR A 263 -12.28 -23.89 21.03
CA THR A 263 -13.32 -23.23 20.24
C THR A 263 -13.53 -21.75 20.65
N ALA A 264 -12.43 -21.08 21.02
CA ALA A 264 -12.42 -19.68 21.38
C ALA A 264 -11.61 -18.86 20.36
N TYR A 265 -11.88 -17.57 20.32
CA TYR A 265 -11.21 -16.67 19.36
C TYR A 265 -9.84 -16.24 19.89
N VAL A 266 -8.96 -15.90 18.94
CA VAL A 266 -7.78 -15.06 19.15
C VAL A 266 -7.96 -13.78 18.35
N SER A 267 -7.51 -12.65 18.89
CA SER A 267 -7.58 -11.36 18.20
C SER A 267 -6.36 -11.17 17.31
N LEU A 268 -6.57 -10.84 16.06
CA LEU A 268 -5.49 -10.43 15.16
C LEU A 268 -5.21 -8.91 15.23
N GLY A 269 -5.99 -8.16 16.02
CA GLY A 269 -5.82 -6.72 16.22
C GLY A 269 -6.21 -5.91 14.99
N GLY A 270 -5.49 -4.84 14.74
CA GLY A 270 -5.70 -3.96 13.59
C GLY A 270 -5.18 -4.57 12.28
N PHE A 271 -4.86 -3.71 11.31
CA PHE A 271 -4.43 -4.16 9.98
C PHE A 271 -3.15 -4.99 10.02
N GLY A 272 -3.16 -6.07 9.27
CA GLY A 272 -1.99 -6.90 8.98
C GLY A 272 -1.64 -7.92 10.05
N GLY A 273 -2.32 -7.92 11.19
CA GLY A 273 -2.12 -8.97 12.19
C GLY A 273 -2.47 -10.34 11.63
N TYR A 274 -1.66 -11.35 11.95
CA TYR A 274 -1.80 -12.68 11.38
C TYR A 274 -1.49 -13.80 12.36
N ILE A 275 -1.94 -14.99 11.98
CA ILE A 275 -1.60 -16.26 12.64
C ILE A 275 -1.26 -17.29 11.56
N ILE A 276 -0.19 -18.05 11.79
CA ILE A 276 0.19 -19.19 10.95
C ILE A 276 -0.19 -20.47 11.65
N VAL A 277 -1.08 -21.23 11.04
CA VAL A 277 -1.56 -22.51 11.57
C VAL A 277 -1.20 -23.67 10.66
N GLY A 278 -1.02 -24.84 11.22
CA GLY A 278 -0.75 -26.07 10.50
C GLY A 278 -1.72 -27.18 10.83
N PHE A 279 -1.70 -28.19 9.99
CA PHE A 279 -2.50 -29.41 10.11
C PHE A 279 -1.57 -30.63 10.15
N ASP A 280 -2.02 -31.72 10.75
CA ASP A 280 -1.25 -32.97 10.83
C ASP A 280 -1.22 -33.77 9.50
N HIS A 281 -1.97 -33.32 8.51
CA HIS A 281 -2.01 -33.88 7.15
C HIS A 281 -2.14 -32.75 6.11
N SER A 282 -1.89 -33.08 4.83
CA SER A 282 -2.10 -32.15 3.73
C SER A 282 -3.57 -32.04 3.41
N ILE A 283 -4.07 -30.81 3.29
CA ILE A 283 -5.43 -30.54 2.82
C ILE A 283 -5.44 -30.64 1.30
N VAL A 284 -6.30 -31.49 0.76
CA VAL A 284 -6.43 -31.71 -0.68
C VAL A 284 -7.44 -30.72 -1.24
N ASN A 285 -7.07 -30.00 -2.29
CA ASN A 285 -8.01 -29.20 -3.07
C ASN A 285 -8.74 -30.13 -4.06
N ASP A 286 -9.96 -30.49 -3.74
CA ASP A 286 -10.81 -31.36 -4.56
C ASP A 286 -11.87 -30.59 -5.36
N GLY A 287 -11.81 -29.24 -5.31
CA GLY A 287 -12.73 -28.37 -6.04
C GLY A 287 -13.96 -27.95 -5.24
N ASP A 288 -14.07 -28.34 -3.98
CA ASP A 288 -15.11 -27.92 -3.03
C ASP A 288 -14.50 -27.11 -1.87
N TYR A 289 -15.28 -26.80 -0.84
CA TYR A 289 -14.82 -26.11 0.36
C TYR A 289 -13.97 -27.03 1.25
N ASN A 290 -12.68 -26.82 1.27
CA ASN A 290 -11.73 -27.67 2.00
C ASN A 290 -11.29 -27.07 3.33
N ILE A 291 -11.46 -25.76 3.54
CA ILE A 291 -11.07 -25.04 4.75
C ILE A 291 -12.24 -24.18 5.21
N ALA A 292 -12.54 -24.23 6.51
CA ALA A 292 -13.50 -23.35 7.15
C ALA A 292 -12.81 -22.55 8.27
N ILE A 293 -12.99 -21.24 8.26
CA ILE A 293 -12.48 -20.34 9.28
C ILE A 293 -13.67 -19.61 9.90
N THR A 294 -13.86 -19.81 11.21
CA THR A 294 -14.91 -19.13 11.95
C THR A 294 -14.41 -17.76 12.39
N GLY A 295 -14.99 -16.71 11.85
CA GLY A 295 -14.77 -15.32 12.25
C GLY A 295 -15.75 -14.87 13.33
N ASN A 296 -15.61 -13.61 13.75
CA ASN A 296 -16.48 -12.94 14.73
C ASN A 296 -17.51 -12.04 14.03
N ALA A 297 -18.12 -12.52 12.94
CA ALA A 297 -19.13 -11.77 12.20
C ALA A 297 -20.54 -11.96 12.81
N PHE A 298 -21.30 -10.87 12.87
CA PHE A 298 -22.73 -10.86 13.25
C PHE A 298 -23.48 -9.80 12.45
N ASP A 299 -24.79 -9.75 12.56
CA ASP A 299 -25.61 -8.79 11.83
C ASP A 299 -25.18 -7.35 12.09
N GLY A 300 -24.85 -6.62 11.03
CA GLY A 300 -24.34 -5.25 11.07
C GLY A 300 -22.86 -5.09 11.43
N SER A 301 -22.11 -6.17 11.60
CA SER A 301 -20.66 -6.13 11.87
C SER A 301 -19.93 -7.31 11.21
N SER A 302 -18.79 -7.02 10.59
CA SER A 302 -17.91 -8.04 10.04
C SER A 302 -16.43 -7.66 10.27
N GLU A 303 -15.61 -8.68 10.49
CA GLU A 303 -14.16 -8.55 10.63
C GLU A 303 -13.52 -9.42 9.55
N PRO A 304 -13.47 -8.93 8.30
CA PRO A 304 -12.98 -9.72 7.17
C PRO A 304 -11.47 -9.96 7.30
N GLY A 305 -11.01 -11.09 6.80
CA GLY A 305 -9.61 -11.45 6.76
C GLY A 305 -9.18 -11.94 5.38
N ILE A 306 -7.89 -11.90 5.15
CA ILE A 306 -7.25 -12.50 3.97
C ILE A 306 -6.67 -13.83 4.38
N VAL A 307 -6.87 -14.86 3.54
CA VAL A 307 -6.35 -16.20 3.76
C VAL A 307 -5.21 -16.47 2.79
N TRP A 308 -4.10 -16.92 3.34
CA TRP A 308 -2.95 -17.39 2.59
C TRP A 308 -2.77 -18.87 2.85
N VAL A 309 -2.35 -19.60 1.84
CA VAL A 309 -2.03 -21.03 1.93
C VAL A 309 -0.61 -21.29 1.50
N MET A 310 0.03 -22.26 2.11
CA MET A 310 1.36 -22.71 1.79
C MET A 310 1.37 -24.23 1.72
N GLN A 311 2.11 -24.78 0.79
CA GLN A 311 2.42 -26.19 0.72
C GLN A 311 3.85 -26.39 1.20
N ASP A 312 4.10 -27.44 1.98
CA ASP A 312 5.45 -27.88 2.32
C ASP A 312 6.13 -28.40 1.02
N GLU A 313 6.94 -27.56 0.39
CA GLU A 313 7.54 -27.81 -0.91
C GLU A 313 8.94 -28.41 -0.80
N ASN A 314 9.63 -28.18 0.31
CA ASN A 314 10.97 -28.69 0.60
C ASN A 314 10.98 -29.94 1.52
N GLY A 315 9.85 -30.27 2.16
CA GLY A 315 9.69 -31.46 3.00
C GLY A 315 10.21 -31.31 4.44
N ASP A 316 10.45 -30.08 4.91
CA ASP A 316 10.97 -29.85 6.25
C ASP A 316 9.88 -29.66 7.33
N GLY A 317 8.62 -29.53 6.92
CA GLY A 317 7.47 -29.37 7.80
C GLY A 317 7.37 -28.00 8.49
N LEU A 318 8.09 -27.00 7.97
CA LEU A 318 8.09 -25.61 8.47
C LEU A 318 7.29 -24.69 7.55
N PRO A 319 6.77 -23.55 8.05
CA PRO A 319 6.01 -22.60 7.23
C PRO A 319 6.95 -21.59 6.51
N ASN A 320 8.00 -22.09 5.87
CA ASN A 320 9.06 -21.29 5.25
C ASN A 320 9.09 -21.39 3.72
N ASP A 321 8.07 -22.02 3.13
CA ASP A 321 7.90 -22.10 1.69
C ASP A 321 7.08 -20.95 1.13
N THR A 322 6.71 -21.00 -0.15
CA THR A 322 5.98 -19.91 -0.79
C THR A 322 4.52 -19.86 -0.37
N TRP A 323 4.09 -18.70 0.08
CA TRP A 323 2.70 -18.41 0.45
C TRP A 323 1.91 -17.87 -0.74
N TYR A 324 0.68 -18.32 -0.89
CA TYR A 324 -0.25 -17.91 -1.94
C TYR A 324 -1.53 -17.33 -1.32
N GLU A 325 -1.84 -16.08 -1.69
CA GLU A 325 -3.09 -15.42 -1.30
C GLU A 325 -4.27 -16.07 -2.02
N LEU A 326 -5.29 -16.48 -1.28
CA LEU A 326 -6.55 -16.93 -1.86
C LEU A 326 -7.37 -15.72 -2.33
N ARG A 327 -7.87 -15.78 -3.56
CA ARG A 327 -8.69 -14.72 -4.15
C ARG A 327 -10.08 -14.72 -3.52
N GLY A 328 -10.31 -13.80 -2.59
CA GLY A 328 -11.60 -13.55 -1.97
C GLY A 328 -12.50 -12.64 -2.82
N SER A 329 -13.68 -12.31 -2.29
CA SER A 329 -14.69 -11.47 -2.96
C SER A 329 -14.22 -10.06 -3.31
N GLU A 330 -13.21 -9.56 -2.59
CA GLU A 330 -12.69 -8.20 -2.76
C GLU A 330 -11.44 -8.15 -3.65
N TYR A 331 -10.94 -9.29 -4.11
CA TYR A 331 -9.74 -9.35 -4.94
C TYR A 331 -9.91 -8.61 -6.27
N GLY A 332 -8.97 -7.74 -6.59
CA GLY A 332 -8.95 -6.98 -7.86
C GLY A 332 -9.93 -5.79 -7.91
N LYS A 333 -10.61 -5.46 -6.82
CA LYS A 333 -11.40 -4.23 -6.73
C LYS A 333 -10.48 -3.02 -6.55
N ALA A 334 -10.89 -1.86 -7.07
CA ALA A 334 -10.09 -0.63 -7.00
C ALA A 334 -9.84 -0.15 -5.57
N GLU A 335 -10.75 -0.46 -4.65
CA GLU A 335 -10.64 -0.10 -3.24
C GLU A 335 -9.78 -1.06 -2.42
N THR A 336 -9.40 -2.20 -2.99
CA THR A 336 -8.55 -3.21 -2.36
C THR A 336 -7.09 -2.91 -2.70
N TRP A 337 -6.32 -2.58 -1.68
CA TRP A 337 -4.92 -2.24 -1.85
C TRP A 337 -4.04 -3.44 -1.55
N GLN A 338 -3.36 -3.94 -2.57
CA GLN A 338 -2.31 -4.95 -2.38
C GLN A 338 -1.01 -4.30 -1.89
N ASP A 339 -0.19 -5.09 -1.20
CA ASP A 339 1.11 -4.63 -0.64
C ASP A 339 0.99 -3.41 0.30
N TYR A 340 -0.18 -3.20 0.89
CA TYR A 340 -0.35 -2.19 1.93
C TYR A 340 0.44 -2.57 3.17
N ALA A 341 1.09 -1.59 3.78
CA ALA A 341 1.95 -1.81 4.93
C ALA A 341 1.69 -0.78 6.03
N VAL A 342 1.63 -1.24 7.27
CA VAL A 342 1.49 -0.37 8.44
C VAL A 342 2.63 -0.68 9.40
N THR A 343 3.34 0.36 9.82
CA THR A 343 4.36 0.31 10.87
C THR A 343 3.74 0.79 12.17
N TYR A 344 3.67 -0.09 13.15
CA TYR A 344 3.21 0.21 14.49
C TYR A 344 4.39 0.56 15.40
N HIS A 345 4.26 1.66 16.14
CA HIS A 345 5.29 2.16 17.04
C HIS A 345 4.90 1.87 18.48
N LYS A 346 5.82 1.30 19.26
CA LYS A 346 5.57 1.01 20.67
C LYS A 346 5.32 2.30 21.44
N PRO A 347 4.20 2.39 22.21
CA PRO A 347 3.94 3.55 23.05
C PRO A 347 5.08 3.80 24.05
N THR A 348 5.34 5.07 24.36
CA THR A 348 6.39 5.50 25.29
C THR A 348 6.07 5.23 26.75
N GLY A 349 4.83 4.85 27.06
CA GLY A 349 4.34 4.50 28.40
C GLY A 349 3.14 3.58 28.33
N ILE A 350 2.70 3.12 29.51
CA ILE A 350 1.50 2.28 29.66
C ILE A 350 0.23 3.09 29.42
N GLN A 351 -0.83 2.41 28.95
CA GLN A 351 -2.16 2.99 28.79
C GLN A 351 -2.19 4.21 27.85
N LEU A 352 -1.30 4.25 26.89
CA LEU A 352 -1.24 5.27 25.86
C LEU A 352 -1.68 4.69 24.50
N PRO A 353 -2.21 5.55 23.60
CA PRO A 353 -2.47 5.16 22.22
C PRO A 353 -1.23 4.59 21.55
N THR A 354 -1.43 3.62 20.64
CA THR A 354 -0.34 3.04 19.84
C THR A 354 -0.24 3.77 18.51
N PRO A 355 0.81 4.57 18.26
CA PRO A 355 0.98 5.28 17.00
C PRO A 355 1.27 4.32 15.86
N TRP A 356 0.85 4.71 14.65
CA TRP A 356 1.18 3.99 13.42
C TRP A 356 1.43 4.96 12.26
N THR A 357 2.19 4.46 11.29
CA THR A 357 2.40 5.08 9.97
C THR A 357 2.21 4.03 8.88
N ASP A 358 1.81 4.43 7.67
CA ASP A 358 1.64 3.52 6.55
C ASP A 358 2.54 3.85 5.35
N ASN A 359 2.58 2.95 4.36
CA ASN A 359 3.36 3.16 3.14
C ASN A 359 2.68 4.08 2.12
N HIS A 360 1.52 4.65 2.45
CA HIS A 360 0.85 5.73 1.71
C HIS A 360 1.09 7.12 2.32
N GLY A 361 1.96 7.22 3.34
CA GLY A 361 2.30 8.49 4.00
C GLY A 361 1.25 8.95 5.01
N GLN A 362 0.31 8.08 5.40
CA GLN A 362 -0.67 8.36 6.44
C GLN A 362 -0.14 7.98 7.82
N SER A 363 -0.67 8.60 8.85
CA SER A 363 -0.35 8.31 10.24
C SER A 363 -1.58 8.44 11.12
N GLY A 364 -1.56 7.75 12.26
CA GLY A 364 -2.64 7.79 13.23
C GLY A 364 -2.28 7.07 14.52
N SER A 365 -3.28 6.69 15.28
CA SER A 365 -3.12 5.89 16.49
C SER A 365 -4.22 4.86 16.65
N ILE A 366 -3.91 3.75 17.32
CA ILE A 366 -4.91 2.87 17.93
C ILE A 366 -5.18 3.46 19.31
N ASP A 367 -6.39 3.95 19.50
CA ASP A 367 -6.78 4.65 20.74
C ASP A 367 -6.86 3.69 21.93
N TYR A 368 -6.49 4.20 23.11
CA TYR A 368 -6.60 3.45 24.35
C TYR A 368 -8.02 3.58 24.94
N LEU A 369 -8.71 2.45 25.09
CA LEU A 369 -10.09 2.37 25.55
C LEU A 369 -10.18 1.95 27.04
N GLY A 370 -9.55 2.69 27.91
CA GLY A 370 -9.37 2.35 29.34
C GLY A 370 -10.66 2.19 30.16
N ALA A 371 -11.83 2.53 29.63
CA ALA A 371 -13.11 2.24 30.28
C ALA A 371 -13.44 0.74 30.25
N PHE A 372 -13.01 0.02 29.21
CA PHE A 372 -13.38 -1.39 28.95
C PHE A 372 -12.17 -2.32 28.90
N HIS A 373 -11.04 -1.88 28.32
CA HIS A 373 -9.85 -2.68 28.05
C HIS A 373 -8.64 -2.03 28.74
N ARG A 374 -8.27 -2.51 29.93
CA ARG A 374 -7.37 -1.83 30.87
C ARG A 374 -5.96 -2.38 30.94
N GLN A 375 -5.58 -3.32 30.06
CA GLN A 375 -4.21 -3.82 29.99
C GLN A 375 -3.23 -2.68 29.69
N ASP A 376 -1.98 -2.84 30.12
CA ASP A 376 -0.96 -1.80 30.02
C ASP A 376 -0.65 -1.37 28.57
N TYR A 377 -0.72 -2.32 27.65
CA TYR A 377 -0.40 -2.08 26.25
C TYR A 377 -1.38 -2.81 25.32
N TYR A 378 -1.74 -2.15 24.22
CA TYR A 378 -2.35 -2.80 23.05
C TYR A 378 -1.32 -3.30 22.04
N TYR A 379 -0.05 -2.90 22.20
CA TYR A 379 1.09 -3.41 21.47
C TYR A 379 1.49 -4.78 22.03
N PRO A 380 1.68 -5.84 21.21
CA PRO A 380 1.97 -7.19 21.72
C PRO A 380 3.20 -7.22 22.62
N THR A 381 3.07 -7.78 23.81
CA THR A 381 4.15 -7.79 24.83
C THR A 381 5.34 -8.67 24.47
N TRP A 382 5.16 -9.62 23.55
CA TRP A 382 6.24 -10.48 23.04
C TRP A 382 7.02 -9.85 21.87
N VAL A 383 6.54 -8.75 21.29
CA VAL A 383 7.30 -7.93 20.31
C VAL A 383 8.22 -7.00 21.09
N LYS A 384 9.54 -7.22 20.97
CA LYS A 384 10.54 -6.46 21.74
C LYS A 384 11.00 -5.19 21.04
N GLU A 385 10.85 -5.15 19.72
CA GLU A 385 11.21 -4.06 18.87
C GLU A 385 10.41 -2.81 19.23
N LYS A 386 10.99 -1.62 18.99
CA LYS A 386 10.31 -0.34 19.20
C LYS A 386 9.23 -0.08 18.15
N GLN A 387 9.30 -0.79 17.05
CA GLN A 387 8.32 -0.77 15.96
C GLN A 387 8.38 -2.08 15.17
N TYR A 388 7.29 -2.43 14.52
CA TYR A 388 7.24 -3.52 13.55
C TYR A 388 6.25 -3.20 12.45
N THR A 389 6.53 -3.72 11.25
CA THR A 389 5.71 -3.47 10.06
C THR A 389 4.96 -4.72 9.67
N LEU A 390 3.65 -4.59 9.52
CA LEU A 390 2.78 -5.64 9.00
C LEU A 390 2.35 -5.27 7.58
N ARG A 391 2.29 -6.29 6.72
CA ARG A 391 1.98 -6.12 5.29
C ARG A 391 0.90 -7.10 4.87
N GLY A 392 0.17 -6.72 3.83
CA GLY A 392 -0.82 -7.59 3.21
C GLY A 392 -1.78 -6.82 2.32
N THR A 393 -2.88 -7.46 1.99
CA THR A 393 -3.96 -6.86 1.22
C THR A 393 -4.92 -6.15 2.17
N ARG A 394 -5.10 -4.85 1.98
CA ARG A 394 -6.07 -4.05 2.74
C ARG A 394 -7.41 -4.07 2.01
N LEU A 395 -8.42 -4.57 2.68
CA LEU A 395 -9.82 -4.44 2.27
C LEU A 395 -10.36 -3.05 2.64
N LYS A 396 -11.39 -2.63 1.93
CA LYS A 396 -12.09 -1.36 2.24
C LYS A 396 -12.87 -1.48 3.53
#